data_8857ad55a70883f40c8e2fe3eaf679d2
#
_entry.id   8857ad55a70883f40c8e2fe3eaf679d2
#
_cell.length_a   1.000
_cell.length_b   1.000
_cell.length_c   1.000
_cell.angle_alpha   90.00
_cell.angle_beta   90.00
_cell.angle_gamma   90.00
#
_symmetry.space_group_name_H-M   'P 1'
#
loop_
_entity.id
_entity.type
_entity.pdbx_description
1 polymer ?
#
loop_
_entity_poly.entity_id
_entity_poly.type
_entity_poly.pdbx_seq_one_letter_code
_entity_poly.pdbx_strand_id
1 'polypeptide(L)'
;MKLSIIVNKYLLIWHLLYQSSVSDEIHRLKQKLWQDHKKEYASIHKDKILILSSPLDFIPDDDYIYNMVESSIYYKKLKQETNKYRLNVMEVWDKNRKKYNEELEKLLKTDLDCSYDICVIHPSLDVVESDLSTKTLTIGKRLILKDKDNFLTYVVYKIVKNEFNNIKTADRDIVDAITELLITNELYTRITRESKYNLGKKSLKEIKHKIYPYFLMYLGVNKNDFEKYMIRDNIFFNINNYNYISYLKNIDIYSFIDFIIKSKESILGIKDLNDSVIEVL
;
A
#
# COMPACT_ATOMS: atom_id res chain seq x y z
N MET A 1 -2.07 -15.16 -2.22
CA MET A 1 -1.97 -14.18 -1.12
C MET A 1 -2.89 -14.58 0.03
N LYS A 2 -2.37 -14.58 1.27
CA LYS A 2 -3.10 -14.90 2.51
C LYS A 2 -3.05 -13.71 3.45
N LEU A 3 -4.18 -13.37 4.10
CA LEU A 3 -4.27 -12.28 5.08
C LEU A 3 -4.74 -12.81 6.42
N SER A 4 -4.02 -12.46 7.49
CA SER A 4 -4.42 -12.64 8.88
C SER A 4 -4.88 -11.28 9.42
N ILE A 5 -6.13 -11.17 9.84
CA ILE A 5 -6.71 -9.89 10.25
C ILE A 5 -6.90 -9.87 11.76
N ILE A 6 -6.13 -9.03 12.44
CA ILE A 6 -5.96 -9.05 13.88
C ILE A 6 -6.12 -7.65 14.49
N VAL A 7 -6.33 -7.62 15.81
CA VAL A 7 -6.22 -6.42 16.64
C VAL A 7 -5.05 -6.63 17.59
N ASN A 8 -3.98 -5.85 17.41
CA ASN A 8 -2.85 -5.86 18.34
C ASN A 8 -3.09 -4.83 19.46
N LYS A 9 -2.97 -5.27 20.71
CA LYS A 9 -3.21 -4.45 21.90
C LYS A 9 -2.30 -3.23 21.95
N TYR A 10 -1.02 -3.44 21.80
CA TYR A 10 -0.01 -2.39 21.94
C TYR A 10 -0.11 -1.35 20.83
N LEU A 11 -0.28 -1.82 19.59
CA LEU A 11 -0.47 -0.94 18.43
C LEU A 11 -1.74 -0.09 18.57
N LEU A 12 -2.84 -0.69 19.05
CA LEU A 12 -4.10 0.05 19.26
C LEU A 12 -3.95 1.11 20.36
N ILE A 13 -3.32 0.76 21.48
CA ILE A 13 -3.08 1.68 22.60
C ILE A 13 -2.13 2.79 22.15
N TRP A 14 -1.06 2.45 21.42
CA TRP A 14 -0.10 3.43 20.94
C TRP A 14 -0.78 4.47 20.04
N HIS A 15 -1.58 4.04 19.04
CA HIS A 15 -2.33 4.96 18.17
C HIS A 15 -3.32 5.82 18.96
N LEU A 16 -3.99 5.23 19.95
CA LEU A 16 -4.91 5.95 20.83
C LEU A 16 -4.20 7.07 21.60
N LEU A 17 -3.05 6.78 22.17
CA LEU A 17 -2.28 7.74 22.96
C LEU A 17 -1.51 8.75 22.11
N TYR A 18 -1.05 8.36 20.93
CA TYR A 18 -0.31 9.25 20.02
C TYR A 18 -1.22 10.32 19.41
N GLN A 19 -2.47 10.00 19.11
CA GLN A 19 -3.38 10.92 18.44
C GLN A 19 -4.08 11.88 19.41
N SER A 20 -4.20 13.15 19.01
CA SER A 20 -4.73 14.22 19.86
C SER A 20 -6.27 14.34 19.87
N SER A 21 -6.96 13.72 18.90
CA SER A 21 -8.35 14.08 18.57
C SER A 21 -9.33 12.89 18.60
N VAL A 22 -9.29 12.03 19.63
CA VAL A 22 -10.15 10.84 19.60
C VAL A 22 -11.52 11.08 20.24
N SER A 23 -11.55 11.46 21.50
CA SER A 23 -12.74 11.88 22.25
C SER A 23 -12.31 12.66 23.49
N ASP A 24 -13.22 13.41 24.08
CA ASP A 24 -12.94 14.14 25.32
C ASP A 24 -12.49 13.21 26.45
N GLU A 25 -13.04 11.99 26.49
CA GLU A 25 -12.69 11.02 27.52
C GLU A 25 -11.24 10.51 27.34
N ILE A 26 -10.85 10.24 26.12
CA ILE A 26 -9.47 9.84 25.82
C ILE A 26 -8.52 11.01 26.08
N HIS A 27 -8.92 12.22 25.73
CA HIS A 27 -8.13 13.41 26.05
C HIS A 27 -7.90 13.57 27.55
N ARG A 28 -8.95 13.40 28.38
CA ARG A 28 -8.83 13.41 29.84
C ARG A 28 -7.94 12.29 30.37
N LEU A 29 -8.05 11.07 29.81
CA LEU A 29 -7.16 9.97 30.17
C LEU A 29 -5.70 10.31 29.88
N LYS A 30 -5.42 10.84 28.69
CA LYS A 30 -4.07 11.29 28.31
C LYS A 30 -3.52 12.36 29.24
N GLN A 31 -4.33 13.35 29.57
CA GLN A 31 -3.93 14.41 30.52
C GLN A 31 -3.60 13.83 31.90
N LYS A 32 -4.43 12.94 32.42
CA LYS A 32 -4.18 12.26 33.70
C LYS A 32 -2.89 11.44 33.66
N LEU A 33 -2.70 10.63 32.63
CA LEU A 33 -1.46 9.86 32.45
C LEU A 33 -0.22 10.77 32.40
N TRP A 34 -0.32 11.91 31.68
CA TRP A 34 0.76 12.88 31.60
C TRP A 34 1.05 13.56 32.96
N GLN A 35 0.02 13.86 33.75
CA GLN A 35 0.17 14.50 35.06
C GLN A 35 0.77 13.54 36.10
N ASP A 36 0.24 12.32 36.15
CA ASP A 36 0.52 11.37 37.23
C ASP A 36 1.72 10.45 36.91
N HIS A 37 1.98 10.19 35.61
CA HIS A 37 2.94 9.18 35.13
C HIS A 37 3.77 9.68 33.94
N LYS A 38 4.32 10.89 34.03
CA LYS A 38 4.99 11.57 32.91
C LYS A 38 6.15 10.79 32.32
N LYS A 39 6.96 10.12 33.15
CA LYS A 39 8.15 9.37 32.69
C LYS A 39 7.74 8.14 31.89
N GLU A 40 6.82 7.36 32.44
CA GLU A 40 6.31 6.14 31.87
C GLU A 40 5.51 6.45 30.59
N TYR A 41 4.72 7.51 30.60
CA TYR A 41 3.99 7.99 29.40
C TYR A 41 4.95 8.43 28.30
N ALA A 42 6.05 9.10 28.64
CA ALA A 42 7.06 9.52 27.68
C ALA A 42 7.81 8.33 27.06
N SER A 43 7.91 7.19 27.76
CA SER A 43 8.56 5.98 27.21
C SER A 43 7.83 5.42 26.01
N ILE A 44 6.47 5.53 25.96
CA ILE A 44 5.65 5.07 24.83
C ILE A 44 6.06 5.70 23.50
N HIS A 45 6.57 6.94 23.53
CA HIS A 45 7.06 7.59 22.31
C HIS A 45 8.34 6.92 21.77
N LYS A 46 9.14 6.30 22.63
CA LYS A 46 10.33 5.54 22.24
C LYS A 46 9.96 4.25 21.52
N ASP A 47 8.81 3.67 21.87
CA ASP A 47 8.31 2.43 21.31
C ASP A 47 7.84 2.58 19.83
N LYS A 48 7.72 3.82 19.33
CA LYS A 48 7.18 4.14 18.00
C LYS A 48 7.76 3.28 16.90
N ILE A 49 9.08 3.23 16.80
CA ILE A 49 9.77 2.53 15.71
C ILE A 49 9.48 1.03 15.79
N LEU A 50 9.64 0.43 16.96
CA LEU A 50 9.45 -1.01 17.17
C LEU A 50 7.99 -1.42 16.93
N ILE A 51 7.04 -0.70 17.52
CA ILE A 51 5.62 -1.04 17.43
C ILE A 51 5.04 -0.85 16.01
N LEU A 52 5.58 0.08 15.22
CA LEU A 52 5.18 0.27 13.83
C LEU A 52 5.89 -0.69 12.87
N SER A 53 7.11 -1.11 13.18
CA SER A 53 7.87 -2.02 12.32
C SER A 53 7.52 -3.50 12.55
N SER A 54 7.31 -3.91 13.79
CA SER A 54 7.04 -5.30 14.16
C SER A 54 5.99 -5.38 15.27
N PRO A 55 4.76 -4.96 15.03
CA PRO A 55 3.74 -4.86 16.09
C PRO A 55 3.42 -6.20 16.73
N LEU A 56 3.64 -7.34 16.04
CA LEU A 56 3.36 -8.67 16.57
C LEU A 56 4.46 -9.17 17.51
N ASP A 57 5.69 -8.76 17.28
CA ASP A 57 6.86 -9.16 18.08
C ASP A 57 7.17 -8.13 19.17
N PHE A 58 6.43 -7.01 19.17
CA PHE A 58 6.67 -5.95 20.12
C PHE A 58 6.28 -6.35 21.54
N ILE A 59 7.24 -6.24 22.45
CA ILE A 59 7.07 -6.36 23.89
C ILE A 59 7.63 -5.07 24.50
N PRO A 60 6.82 -4.28 25.24
CA PRO A 60 7.32 -3.08 25.88
C PRO A 60 8.30 -3.40 27.01
N ASP A 61 9.32 -2.58 27.19
CA ASP A 61 10.23 -2.66 28.33
C ASP A 61 9.49 -2.35 29.66
N ASP A 62 8.49 -1.45 29.56
CA ASP A 62 7.60 -1.10 30.67
C ASP A 62 6.14 -1.11 30.16
N ASP A 63 5.35 -2.04 30.69
CA ASP A 63 3.96 -2.22 30.30
C ASP A 63 2.94 -1.46 31.19
N TYR A 64 3.43 -0.70 32.17
CA TYR A 64 2.59 -0.04 33.19
C TYR A 64 1.49 0.83 32.55
N ILE A 65 1.84 1.71 31.62
CA ILE A 65 0.87 2.59 30.94
C ILE A 65 -0.06 1.77 30.04
N TYR A 66 0.44 0.75 29.34
CA TYR A 66 -0.39 -0.12 28.53
C TYR A 66 -1.47 -0.83 29.37
N ASN A 67 -1.10 -1.32 30.55
CA ASN A 67 -2.03 -1.98 31.47
C ASN A 67 -3.04 -1.00 32.09
N MET A 68 -2.61 0.22 32.43
CA MET A 68 -3.53 1.27 32.89
C MET A 68 -4.58 1.63 31.82
N VAL A 69 -4.15 1.80 30.59
CA VAL A 69 -5.06 2.09 29.47
C VAL A 69 -6.00 0.91 29.21
N GLU A 70 -5.47 -0.33 29.19
CA GLU A 70 -6.26 -1.54 28.96
C GLU A 70 -7.36 -1.74 30.01
N SER A 71 -7.08 -1.40 31.26
CA SER A 71 -8.06 -1.52 32.35
C SER A 71 -9.19 -0.49 32.29
N SER A 72 -9.01 0.62 31.52
CA SER A 72 -9.99 1.69 31.42
C SER A 72 -11.27 1.26 30.70
N ILE A 73 -12.41 1.81 31.15
CA ILE A 73 -13.73 1.57 30.50
C ILE A 73 -13.70 2.02 29.04
N TYR A 74 -13.05 3.13 28.77
CA TYR A 74 -12.95 3.72 27.42
C TYR A 74 -12.23 2.80 26.44
N TYR A 75 -11.09 2.24 26.87
CA TYR A 75 -10.36 1.30 26.03
C TYR A 75 -11.17 0.03 25.77
N LYS A 76 -11.84 -0.50 26.77
CA LYS A 76 -12.69 -1.70 26.62
C LYS A 76 -13.77 -1.50 25.55
N LYS A 77 -14.47 -0.34 25.58
CA LYS A 77 -15.46 0.01 24.57
C LYS A 77 -14.80 0.13 23.18
N LEU A 78 -13.71 0.88 23.07
CA LEU A 78 -12.99 1.09 21.83
C LEU A 78 -12.48 -0.24 21.25
N LYS A 79 -11.96 -1.14 22.09
CA LYS A 79 -11.51 -2.49 21.69
C LYS A 79 -12.69 -3.33 21.15
N GLN A 80 -13.87 -3.24 21.74
CA GLN A 80 -15.07 -3.92 21.24
C GLN A 80 -15.48 -3.41 19.86
N GLU A 81 -15.47 -2.09 19.65
CA GLU A 81 -15.80 -1.46 18.38
C GLU A 81 -14.75 -1.82 17.32
N THR A 82 -13.46 -1.83 17.70
CA THR A 82 -12.37 -2.26 16.83
C THR A 82 -12.52 -3.73 16.42
N ASN A 83 -12.91 -4.61 17.34
CA ASN A 83 -13.16 -6.02 17.02
C ASN A 83 -14.36 -6.20 16.06
N LYS A 84 -15.42 -5.43 16.19
CA LYS A 84 -16.53 -5.42 15.22
C LYS A 84 -16.02 -5.00 13.83
N TYR A 85 -15.22 -3.94 13.77
CA TYR A 85 -14.61 -3.48 12.52
C TYR A 85 -13.70 -4.57 11.91
N ARG A 86 -12.87 -5.23 12.73
CA ARG A 86 -12.04 -6.37 12.30
C ARG A 86 -12.87 -7.49 11.66
N LEU A 87 -13.97 -7.87 12.29
CA LEU A 87 -14.86 -8.91 11.73
C LEU A 87 -15.45 -8.51 10.38
N ASN A 88 -15.85 -7.24 10.23
CA ASN A 88 -16.32 -6.72 8.95
C ASN A 88 -15.24 -6.78 7.86
N VAL A 89 -14.00 -6.42 8.22
CA VAL A 89 -12.85 -6.50 7.29
C VAL A 89 -12.59 -7.94 6.86
N MET A 90 -12.62 -8.88 7.81
CA MET A 90 -12.47 -10.32 7.52
C MET A 90 -13.55 -10.80 6.56
N GLU A 91 -14.82 -10.48 6.83
CA GLU A 91 -15.94 -10.88 5.99
C GLU A 91 -15.81 -10.34 4.56
N VAL A 92 -15.44 -9.07 4.42
CA VAL A 92 -15.22 -8.44 3.11
C VAL A 92 -14.07 -9.11 2.36
N TRP A 93 -12.95 -9.43 3.05
CA TRP A 93 -11.84 -10.14 2.45
C TRP A 93 -12.23 -11.56 2.01
N ASP A 94 -12.80 -12.35 2.92
CA ASP A 94 -13.14 -13.76 2.65
C ASP A 94 -14.10 -13.92 1.48
N LYS A 95 -15.07 -13.02 1.33
CA LYS A 95 -16.01 -13.01 0.19
C LYS A 95 -15.35 -12.70 -1.14
N ASN A 96 -14.26 -11.94 -1.15
CA ASN A 96 -13.68 -11.39 -2.38
C ASN A 96 -12.28 -11.97 -2.70
N ARG A 97 -11.58 -12.61 -1.73
CA ARG A 97 -10.19 -13.06 -1.85
C ARG A 97 -9.89 -13.87 -3.10
N LYS A 98 -10.81 -14.78 -3.47
CA LYS A 98 -10.63 -15.64 -4.65
C LYS A 98 -10.55 -14.80 -5.91
N LYS A 99 -11.50 -13.89 -6.13
CA LYS A 99 -11.56 -13.02 -7.29
C LYS A 99 -10.32 -12.11 -7.39
N TYR A 100 -9.92 -11.51 -6.26
CA TYR A 100 -8.73 -10.65 -6.23
C TYR A 100 -7.45 -11.42 -6.51
N ASN A 101 -7.27 -12.61 -5.94
CA ASN A 101 -6.09 -13.44 -6.19
C ASN A 101 -6.00 -13.88 -7.65
N GLU A 102 -7.09 -14.39 -8.23
CA GLU A 102 -7.13 -14.83 -9.63
C GLU A 102 -6.82 -13.70 -10.62
N GLU A 103 -7.39 -12.50 -10.40
CA GLU A 103 -7.10 -11.36 -11.28
C GLU A 103 -5.70 -10.80 -11.07
N LEU A 104 -5.20 -10.82 -9.83
CA LEU A 104 -3.84 -10.39 -9.52
C LEU A 104 -2.80 -11.32 -10.16
N GLU A 105 -2.96 -12.64 -10.06
CA GLU A 105 -2.07 -13.64 -10.69
C GLU A 105 -2.02 -13.45 -12.21
N LYS A 106 -3.18 -13.24 -12.86
CA LYS A 106 -3.23 -12.94 -14.30
C LYS A 106 -2.48 -11.65 -14.66
N LEU A 107 -2.56 -10.63 -13.79
CA LEU A 107 -1.89 -9.36 -14.02
C LEU A 107 -0.39 -9.42 -13.77
N LEU A 108 0.02 -10.12 -12.72
CA LEU A 108 1.45 -10.31 -12.40
C LEU A 108 2.14 -11.29 -13.34
N LYS A 109 1.37 -12.22 -13.94
CA LYS A 109 1.86 -13.37 -14.72
C LYS A 109 2.84 -14.23 -13.93
N THR A 110 2.70 -14.24 -12.64
CA THR A 110 3.45 -15.05 -11.68
C THR A 110 2.63 -15.20 -10.40
N ASP A 111 2.92 -16.25 -9.65
CA ASP A 111 2.27 -16.47 -8.36
C ASP A 111 2.77 -15.46 -7.33
N LEU A 112 1.85 -14.88 -6.59
CA LEU A 112 2.14 -14.06 -5.42
C LEU A 112 1.82 -14.87 -4.15
N ASP A 113 2.74 -15.78 -3.78
CA ASP A 113 2.60 -16.52 -2.52
C ASP A 113 3.19 -15.70 -1.36
N CYS A 114 2.36 -14.82 -0.82
CA CYS A 114 2.71 -14.00 0.32
C CYS A 114 1.65 -14.09 1.41
N SER A 115 2.09 -13.92 2.66
CA SER A 115 1.23 -13.83 3.84
C SER A 115 1.47 -12.49 4.53
N TYR A 116 0.39 -11.80 4.90
CA TYR A 116 0.41 -10.51 5.57
C TYR A 116 -0.49 -10.49 6.78
N ASP A 117 -0.06 -9.81 7.81
CA ASP A 117 -0.85 -9.51 8.98
C ASP A 117 -1.44 -8.11 8.85
N ILE A 118 -2.76 -8.03 8.90
CA ILE A 118 -3.51 -6.78 8.84
C ILE A 118 -3.90 -6.39 10.26
N CYS A 119 -3.14 -5.47 10.84
CA CYS A 119 -3.43 -4.92 12.16
C CYS A 119 -4.54 -3.85 12.05
N VAL A 120 -5.71 -4.17 12.56
CA VAL A 120 -6.85 -3.25 12.57
C VAL A 120 -6.78 -2.39 13.83
N ILE A 121 -6.82 -1.07 13.64
CA ILE A 121 -7.06 -0.10 14.71
C ILE A 121 -8.46 0.48 14.61
N HIS A 122 -8.88 1.22 15.62
CA HIS A 122 -10.23 1.78 15.63
C HIS A 122 -10.51 2.67 14.41
N PRO A 123 -11.68 2.56 13.75
CA PRO A 123 -11.97 3.29 12.53
C PRO A 123 -12.01 4.82 12.66
N SER A 124 -12.00 5.36 13.89
CA SER A 124 -11.85 6.81 14.13
C SER A 124 -10.37 7.24 14.21
N LEU A 125 -9.43 6.31 14.28
CA LEU A 125 -8.01 6.61 14.41
C LEU A 125 -7.34 6.70 13.05
N ASP A 126 -6.47 7.71 12.88
CA ASP A 126 -5.63 7.82 11.70
C ASP A 126 -4.48 6.82 11.78
N VAL A 127 -4.15 6.21 10.66
CA VAL A 127 -3.01 5.30 10.56
C VAL A 127 -1.73 6.11 10.47
N VAL A 128 -0.78 5.80 11.36
CA VAL A 128 0.62 6.22 11.19
C VAL A 128 1.32 5.12 10.40
N GLU A 129 1.70 5.42 9.18
CA GLU A 129 2.42 4.48 8.33
C GLU A 129 3.88 4.40 8.76
N SER A 130 4.45 3.19 8.74
CA SER A 130 5.90 2.99 8.81
C SER A 130 6.43 2.77 7.39
N ASP A 131 7.59 3.33 7.08
CA ASP A 131 8.30 3.08 5.82
C ASP A 131 9.09 1.75 5.86
N LEU A 132 8.94 0.99 6.92
CA LEU A 132 9.68 -0.25 7.11
C LEU A 132 9.01 -1.40 6.35
N SER A 133 9.84 -2.21 5.70
CA SER A 133 9.46 -3.38 4.91
C SER A 133 9.02 -4.54 5.81
N THR A 134 7.89 -4.39 6.47
CA THR A 134 7.29 -5.47 7.27
C THR A 134 6.16 -6.14 6.50
N LYS A 135 5.90 -7.41 6.81
CA LYS A 135 4.70 -8.11 6.32
C LYS A 135 3.46 -7.78 7.14
N THR A 136 3.43 -6.56 7.70
CA THR A 136 2.32 -6.08 8.53
C THR A 136 1.78 -4.77 7.97
N LEU A 137 0.48 -4.68 7.82
CA LEU A 137 -0.25 -3.48 7.42
C LEU A 137 -1.14 -3.01 8.55
N THR A 138 -1.16 -1.72 8.82
CA THR A 138 -2.13 -1.11 9.74
C THR A 138 -3.27 -0.46 8.97
N ILE A 139 -4.50 -0.73 9.37
CA ILE A 139 -5.70 -0.12 8.78
C ILE A 139 -6.58 0.54 9.85
N GLY A 140 -7.13 1.71 9.53
CA GLY A 140 -7.96 2.53 10.43
C GLY A 140 -8.88 3.49 9.66
N LYS A 141 -8.98 4.75 10.11
CA LYS A 141 -9.95 5.75 9.65
C LYS A 141 -10.02 6.01 8.14
N ARG A 142 -8.90 5.92 7.42
CA ARG A 142 -8.88 6.21 5.97
C ARG A 142 -9.62 5.19 5.12
N LEU A 143 -10.02 4.07 5.71
CA LEU A 143 -10.57 2.95 4.98
C LEU A 143 -12.03 2.75 5.37
N ILE A 144 -12.91 3.38 4.59
CA ILE A 144 -14.35 3.28 4.81
C ILE A 144 -14.85 2.03 4.07
N LEU A 145 -15.33 1.03 4.80
CA LEU A 145 -15.93 -0.21 4.24
C LEU A 145 -17.17 0.04 3.36
N LYS A 146 -17.66 1.28 3.26
CA LYS A 146 -18.78 1.62 2.36
C LYS A 146 -18.43 1.39 0.89
N ASP A 147 -17.15 1.59 0.53
CA ASP A 147 -16.62 1.25 -0.79
C ASP A 147 -15.61 0.10 -0.64
N LYS A 148 -16.13 -1.12 -0.59
CA LYS A 148 -15.35 -2.34 -0.36
C LYS A 148 -14.27 -2.58 -1.42
N ASP A 149 -14.56 -2.21 -2.67
CA ASP A 149 -13.63 -2.47 -3.79
C ASP A 149 -12.46 -1.48 -3.75
N ASN A 150 -12.69 -0.22 -3.42
CA ASN A 150 -11.60 0.73 -3.14
C ASN A 150 -10.77 0.29 -1.93
N PHE A 151 -11.44 -0.19 -0.87
CA PHE A 151 -10.78 -0.68 0.33
C PHE A 151 -9.86 -1.87 0.03
N LEU A 152 -10.40 -2.91 -0.62
CA LEU A 152 -9.61 -4.10 -0.96
C LEU A 152 -8.49 -3.78 -1.95
N THR A 153 -8.76 -2.96 -2.95
CA THR A 153 -7.74 -2.50 -3.90
C THR A 153 -6.60 -1.76 -3.19
N TYR A 154 -6.92 -0.91 -2.20
CA TYR A 154 -5.90 -0.24 -1.39
C TYR A 154 -5.06 -1.24 -0.59
N VAL A 155 -5.68 -2.24 0.06
CA VAL A 155 -4.95 -3.27 0.81
C VAL A 155 -4.01 -4.03 -0.13
N VAL A 156 -4.51 -4.48 -1.29
CA VAL A 156 -3.70 -5.19 -2.29
C VAL A 156 -2.59 -4.30 -2.83
N TYR A 157 -2.86 -3.01 -3.09
CA TYR A 157 -1.84 -2.05 -3.51
C TYR A 157 -0.69 -1.94 -2.50
N LYS A 158 -1.01 -1.83 -1.22
CA LYS A 158 0.02 -1.76 -0.16
C LYS A 158 0.86 -3.04 -0.08
N ILE A 159 0.23 -4.20 -0.23
CA ILE A 159 0.93 -5.49 -0.21
C ILE A 159 1.86 -5.60 -1.42
N VAL A 160 1.36 -5.38 -2.63
CA VAL A 160 2.15 -5.48 -3.86
C VAL A 160 3.28 -4.45 -3.86
N LYS A 161 3.00 -3.23 -3.42
CA LYS A 161 4.05 -2.20 -3.25
C LYS A 161 5.14 -2.67 -2.30
N ASN A 162 4.77 -3.31 -1.17
CA ASN A 162 5.73 -3.82 -0.21
C ASN A 162 6.57 -4.97 -0.80
N GLU A 163 5.97 -5.90 -1.53
CA GLU A 163 6.70 -6.96 -2.23
C GLU A 163 7.67 -6.37 -3.27
N PHE A 164 7.27 -5.33 -3.99
CA PHE A 164 8.13 -4.65 -4.96
C PHE A 164 9.23 -3.79 -4.32
N ASN A 165 9.14 -3.46 -3.02
CA ASN A 165 10.23 -2.81 -2.29
C ASN A 165 11.50 -3.68 -2.21
N ASN A 166 11.37 -5.00 -2.39
CA ASN A 166 12.50 -5.92 -2.46
C ASN A 166 13.30 -5.79 -3.78
N ILE A 167 12.74 -5.12 -4.80
CA ILE A 167 13.44 -4.81 -6.03
C ILE A 167 14.51 -3.76 -5.73
N LYS A 168 15.78 -4.16 -5.84
CA LYS A 168 16.93 -3.27 -5.61
C LYS A 168 17.07 -2.30 -6.77
N THR A 169 16.55 -1.09 -6.65
CA THR A 169 16.70 -0.03 -7.65
C THR A 169 16.67 1.35 -7.00
N ALA A 170 17.36 2.31 -7.62
CA ALA A 170 17.24 3.73 -7.29
C ALA A 170 15.96 4.35 -7.89
N ASP A 171 15.37 3.72 -8.91
CA ASP A 171 14.24 4.25 -9.69
C ASP A 171 12.88 3.91 -9.04
N ARG A 172 12.71 4.24 -7.77
CA ARG A 172 11.49 3.93 -7.00
C ARG A 172 10.21 4.50 -7.60
N ASP A 173 10.27 5.67 -8.21
CA ASP A 173 9.12 6.29 -8.84
C ASP A 173 8.61 5.48 -10.05
N ILE A 174 9.51 4.80 -10.77
CA ILE A 174 9.13 3.88 -11.86
C ILE A 174 8.36 2.69 -11.29
N VAL A 175 8.89 2.07 -10.23
CA VAL A 175 8.24 0.92 -9.56
C VAL A 175 6.88 1.33 -8.98
N ASP A 176 6.81 2.48 -8.32
CA ASP A 176 5.55 3.03 -7.79
C ASP A 176 4.54 3.30 -8.92
N ALA A 177 4.98 3.87 -10.04
CA ALA A 177 4.13 4.15 -11.20
C ALA A 177 3.56 2.87 -11.82
N ILE A 178 4.39 1.83 -11.98
CA ILE A 178 3.95 0.53 -12.49
C ILE A 178 2.98 -0.13 -11.49
N THR A 179 3.26 -0.06 -10.20
CA THR A 179 2.36 -0.58 -9.15
C THR A 179 0.99 0.10 -9.20
N GLU A 180 0.94 1.43 -9.41
CA GLU A 180 -0.31 2.15 -9.57
C GLU A 180 -1.06 1.75 -10.85
N LEU A 181 -0.37 1.63 -11.99
CA LEU A 181 -0.97 1.15 -13.24
C LEU A 181 -1.56 -0.25 -13.06
N LEU A 182 -0.82 -1.13 -12.42
CA LEU A 182 -1.22 -2.53 -12.21
C LEU A 182 -2.43 -2.65 -11.27
N ILE A 183 -2.39 -2.01 -10.11
CA ILE A 183 -3.36 -2.25 -9.04
C ILE A 183 -4.48 -1.21 -9.03
N THR A 184 -4.15 0.09 -8.94
CA THR A 184 -5.17 1.13 -8.78
C THR A 184 -5.93 1.41 -10.08
N ASN A 185 -5.34 1.08 -11.22
CA ASN A 185 -6.00 1.22 -12.51
C ASN A 185 -6.53 -0.12 -13.02
N GLU A 186 -5.65 -1.06 -13.38
CA GLU A 186 -6.05 -2.27 -14.11
C GLU A 186 -6.79 -3.28 -13.22
N LEU A 187 -6.25 -3.65 -12.05
CA LEU A 187 -6.93 -4.57 -11.14
C LEU A 187 -8.29 -4.01 -10.72
N TYR A 188 -8.33 -2.72 -10.32
CA TYR A 188 -9.58 -2.08 -9.94
C TYR A 188 -10.61 -2.14 -11.09
N THR A 189 -10.21 -1.81 -12.31
CA THR A 189 -11.07 -1.87 -13.50
C THR A 189 -11.62 -3.28 -13.74
N ARG A 190 -10.78 -4.32 -13.62
CA ARG A 190 -11.22 -5.72 -13.78
C ARG A 190 -12.21 -6.17 -12.71
N ILE A 191 -12.01 -5.69 -11.48
CA ILE A 191 -12.88 -6.02 -10.36
C ILE A 191 -14.22 -5.30 -10.46
N THR A 192 -14.23 -3.99 -10.71
CA THR A 192 -15.42 -3.15 -10.65
C THR A 192 -16.11 -2.95 -11.99
N ARG A 193 -15.38 -3.18 -13.09
CA ARG A 193 -15.76 -2.82 -14.47
C ARG A 193 -15.88 -1.30 -14.68
N GLU A 194 -15.33 -0.50 -13.77
CA GLU A 194 -15.25 0.95 -13.85
C GLU A 194 -13.84 1.38 -14.24
N SER A 195 -13.67 2.20 -15.28
CA SER A 195 -12.37 2.74 -15.64
C SER A 195 -11.98 3.85 -14.67
N LYS A 196 -10.87 3.67 -13.94
CA LYS A 196 -10.25 4.70 -13.09
C LYS A 196 -8.85 5.07 -13.59
N TYR A 197 -8.74 5.34 -14.88
CA TYR A 197 -7.49 5.87 -15.41
C TYR A 197 -7.14 7.19 -14.70
N ASN A 198 -5.88 7.34 -14.30
CA ASN A 198 -5.33 8.51 -13.57
C ASN A 198 -5.59 8.60 -12.05
N LEU A 199 -6.07 7.55 -11.40
CA LEU A 199 -6.01 7.49 -9.94
C LEU A 199 -4.56 7.29 -9.48
N GLY A 200 -4.25 7.82 -8.30
CA GLY A 200 -2.96 7.67 -7.66
C GLY A 200 -2.25 9.00 -7.44
N LYS A 201 -0.94 8.95 -7.17
CA LYS A 201 -0.14 10.13 -6.85
C LYS A 201 0.01 11.05 -8.07
N LYS A 202 -0.29 12.34 -7.89
CA LYS A 202 -0.12 13.36 -8.96
C LYS A 202 1.32 13.42 -9.47
N SER A 203 2.32 13.25 -8.59
CA SER A 203 3.75 13.25 -8.94
C SER A 203 4.14 12.15 -9.93
N LEU A 204 3.41 11.03 -9.94
CA LEU A 204 3.70 9.91 -10.84
C LEU A 204 2.95 9.99 -12.19
N LYS A 205 2.13 11.01 -12.40
CA LYS A 205 1.27 11.11 -13.58
C LYS A 205 2.07 11.08 -14.88
N GLU A 206 3.13 11.85 -14.97
CA GLU A 206 3.97 11.93 -16.17
C GLU A 206 4.68 10.60 -16.46
N ILE A 207 5.26 9.98 -15.43
CA ILE A 207 5.92 8.67 -15.54
C ILE A 207 4.92 7.61 -16.00
N LYS A 208 3.73 7.56 -15.40
CA LYS A 208 2.66 6.63 -15.82
C LYS A 208 2.27 6.82 -17.27
N HIS A 209 2.13 8.08 -17.72
CA HIS A 209 1.80 8.40 -19.13
C HIS A 209 2.83 7.83 -20.11
N LYS A 210 4.13 7.98 -19.79
CA LYS A 210 5.22 7.46 -20.64
C LYS A 210 5.32 5.93 -20.62
N ILE A 211 5.04 5.29 -19.47
CA ILE A 211 5.07 3.83 -19.32
C ILE A 211 3.81 3.17 -19.92
N TYR A 212 2.67 3.85 -19.92
CA TYR A 212 1.37 3.27 -20.24
C TYR A 212 1.30 2.53 -21.58
N PRO A 213 1.88 3.00 -22.69
CA PRO A 213 1.92 2.25 -23.95
C PRO A 213 2.59 0.88 -23.81
N TYR A 214 3.72 0.80 -23.10
CA TYR A 214 4.43 -0.44 -22.85
C TYR A 214 3.65 -1.36 -21.90
N PHE A 215 2.96 -0.78 -20.94
CA PHE A 215 2.08 -1.51 -20.04
C PHE A 215 0.90 -2.16 -20.77
N LEU A 216 0.29 -1.48 -21.76
CA LEU A 216 -0.73 -2.06 -22.62
C LEU A 216 -0.17 -3.23 -23.47
N MET A 217 1.07 -3.13 -23.94
CA MET A 217 1.74 -4.24 -24.62
C MET A 217 1.98 -5.41 -23.66
N TYR A 218 2.41 -5.12 -22.43
CA TYR A 218 2.54 -6.12 -21.37
C TYR A 218 1.21 -6.84 -21.11
N LEU A 219 0.11 -6.12 -21.07
CA LEU A 219 -1.24 -6.71 -20.94
C LEU A 219 -1.67 -7.51 -22.16
N GLY A 220 -0.94 -7.42 -23.28
CA GLY A 220 -1.26 -8.12 -24.53
C GLY A 220 -2.44 -7.50 -25.29
N VAL A 221 -2.68 -6.20 -25.12
CA VAL A 221 -3.73 -5.47 -25.84
C VAL A 221 -3.44 -5.53 -27.35
N ASN A 222 -4.46 -5.88 -28.15
CA ASN A 222 -4.31 -5.94 -29.59
C ASN A 222 -4.10 -4.53 -30.21
N LYS A 223 -3.56 -4.48 -31.44
CA LYS A 223 -3.17 -3.23 -32.08
C LYS A 223 -4.32 -2.23 -32.22
N ASN A 224 -5.51 -2.70 -32.62
CA ASN A 224 -6.65 -1.84 -32.84
C ASN A 224 -7.16 -1.21 -31.53
N ASP A 225 -7.18 -1.98 -30.45
CA ASP A 225 -7.57 -1.46 -29.14
C ASP A 225 -6.46 -0.59 -28.56
N PHE A 226 -5.19 -0.93 -28.78
CA PHE A 226 -4.05 -0.10 -28.40
C PHE A 226 -4.16 1.31 -29.00
N GLU A 227 -4.44 1.44 -30.29
CA GLU A 227 -4.66 2.74 -30.95
C GLU A 227 -5.82 3.52 -30.31
N LYS A 228 -6.95 2.84 -30.03
CA LYS A 228 -8.09 3.46 -29.33
C LYS A 228 -7.71 4.00 -27.94
N TYR A 229 -6.93 3.23 -27.17
CA TYR A 229 -6.45 3.68 -25.85
C TYR A 229 -5.54 4.91 -25.98
N MET A 230 -4.63 4.93 -26.95
CA MET A 230 -3.73 6.07 -27.19
C MET A 230 -4.50 7.34 -27.52
N ILE A 231 -5.49 7.23 -28.41
CA ILE A 231 -6.35 8.36 -28.79
C ILE A 231 -7.19 8.84 -27.60
N ARG A 232 -7.85 7.92 -26.90
CA ARG A 232 -8.71 8.24 -25.74
C ARG A 232 -7.94 8.99 -24.65
N ASP A 233 -6.73 8.54 -24.37
CA ASP A 233 -5.93 9.04 -23.26
C ASP A 233 -4.97 10.17 -23.70
N ASN A 234 -5.06 10.60 -24.96
CA ASN A 234 -4.25 11.66 -25.57
C ASN A 234 -2.73 11.42 -25.38
N ILE A 235 -2.31 10.18 -25.65
CA ILE A 235 -0.91 9.76 -25.52
C ILE A 235 -0.27 9.69 -26.90
N PHE A 236 0.79 10.48 -27.09
CA PHE A 236 1.61 10.41 -28.30
C PHE A 236 2.63 9.28 -28.17
N PHE A 237 2.51 8.29 -29.03
CA PHE A 237 3.38 7.14 -29.05
C PHE A 237 3.75 6.75 -30.48
N ASN A 238 5.04 6.51 -30.71
CA ASN A 238 5.46 6.02 -32.02
C ASN A 238 5.07 4.54 -32.17
N ILE A 239 4.08 4.28 -33.03
CA ILE A 239 3.49 2.97 -33.24
C ILE A 239 4.52 1.92 -33.73
N ASN A 240 5.65 2.36 -34.30
CA ASN A 240 6.73 1.45 -34.70
C ASN A 240 7.31 0.68 -33.51
N ASN A 241 7.20 1.20 -32.28
CA ASN A 241 7.61 0.53 -31.07
C ASN A 241 6.65 -0.59 -30.62
N TYR A 242 5.50 -0.76 -31.31
CA TYR A 242 4.57 -1.86 -31.04
C TYR A 242 5.21 -3.26 -31.23
N ASN A 243 6.34 -3.30 -31.93
CA ASN A 243 7.11 -4.54 -32.10
C ASN A 243 7.54 -5.19 -30.77
N TYR A 244 7.60 -4.42 -29.67
CA TYR A 244 7.87 -4.97 -28.34
C TYR A 244 6.75 -5.85 -27.80
N ILE A 245 5.54 -5.85 -28.39
CA ILE A 245 4.41 -6.61 -27.88
C ILE A 245 4.69 -8.12 -27.82
N SER A 246 5.39 -8.68 -28.80
CA SER A 246 5.71 -10.09 -28.81
C SER A 246 6.58 -10.54 -27.64
N TYR A 247 7.41 -9.63 -27.16
CA TYR A 247 8.25 -9.84 -25.98
C TYR A 247 7.47 -9.53 -24.69
N LEU A 248 6.93 -8.30 -24.55
CA LEU A 248 6.33 -7.80 -23.32
C LEU A 248 5.11 -8.60 -22.85
N LYS A 249 4.30 -9.10 -23.78
CA LYS A 249 3.12 -9.92 -23.42
C LYS A 249 3.46 -11.28 -22.79
N ASN A 250 4.71 -11.75 -22.94
CA ASN A 250 5.13 -13.09 -22.50
C ASN A 250 6.01 -13.07 -21.23
N ILE A 251 6.37 -11.89 -20.73
CA ILE A 251 7.16 -11.76 -19.50
C ILE A 251 6.27 -11.52 -18.28
N ASP A 252 6.80 -11.82 -17.08
CA ASP A 252 6.18 -11.48 -15.81
C ASP A 252 6.40 -10.01 -15.42
N ILE A 253 5.76 -9.59 -14.31
CA ILE A 253 5.80 -8.20 -13.85
C ILE A 253 7.21 -7.77 -13.42
N TYR A 254 8.03 -8.64 -12.86
CA TYR A 254 9.39 -8.30 -12.43
C TYR A 254 10.28 -8.05 -13.64
N SER A 255 10.18 -8.90 -14.66
CA SER A 255 10.86 -8.72 -15.95
C SER A 255 10.38 -7.46 -16.67
N PHE A 256 9.10 -7.12 -16.55
CA PHE A 256 8.55 -5.86 -17.10
C PHE A 256 9.12 -4.63 -16.39
N ILE A 257 9.17 -4.64 -15.05
CA ILE A 257 9.79 -3.56 -14.27
C ILE A 257 11.26 -3.40 -14.67
N ASP A 258 12.02 -4.49 -14.75
CA ASP A 258 13.42 -4.48 -15.17
C ASP A 258 13.60 -3.90 -16.59
N PHE A 259 12.72 -4.30 -17.53
CA PHE A 259 12.70 -3.73 -18.89
C PHE A 259 12.52 -2.21 -18.89
N ILE A 260 11.55 -1.69 -18.12
CA ILE A 260 11.29 -0.24 -18.06
C ILE A 260 12.48 0.49 -17.43
N ILE A 261 13.07 -0.05 -16.36
CA ILE A 261 14.23 0.55 -15.68
C ILE A 261 15.43 0.60 -16.63
N LYS A 262 15.75 -0.49 -17.33
CA LYS A 262 16.86 -0.55 -18.29
C LYS A 262 16.66 0.34 -19.52
N SER A 263 15.40 0.61 -19.87
CA SER A 263 15.02 1.45 -21.02
C SER A 263 14.62 2.88 -20.62
N LYS A 264 14.88 3.31 -19.37
CA LYS A 264 14.37 4.57 -18.81
C LYS A 264 14.80 5.80 -19.61
N GLU A 265 16.01 5.85 -20.15
CA GLU A 265 16.49 6.97 -20.97
C GLU A 265 15.64 7.13 -22.23
N SER A 266 15.35 6.04 -22.93
CA SER A 266 14.58 6.05 -24.16
C SER A 266 13.08 6.24 -23.91
N ILE A 267 12.56 5.69 -22.82
CA ILE A 267 11.10 5.75 -22.48
C ILE A 267 10.77 7.04 -21.74
N LEU A 268 11.56 7.40 -20.74
CA LEU A 268 11.25 8.48 -19.80
C LEU A 268 12.06 9.75 -20.10
N GLY A 269 13.17 9.65 -20.83
CA GLY A 269 14.12 10.74 -21.03
C GLY A 269 14.93 11.08 -19.76
N ILE A 270 15.05 10.13 -18.85
CA ILE A 270 15.79 10.29 -17.59
C ILE A 270 17.21 9.79 -17.84
N LYS A 271 18.18 10.71 -17.84
CA LYS A 271 19.61 10.35 -17.86
C LYS A 271 20.09 9.99 -16.46
N ASP A 272 20.93 8.97 -16.34
CA ASP A 272 21.60 8.69 -15.07
C ASP A 272 22.59 9.82 -14.75
N LEU A 273 22.45 10.41 -13.57
CA LEU A 273 23.36 11.45 -13.08
C LEU A 273 24.82 10.96 -12.92
N ASN A 274 25.04 9.65 -12.91
CA ASN A 274 26.37 9.06 -12.75
C ASN A 274 27.21 9.02 -14.04
N ASP A 275 26.58 9.08 -15.23
CA ASP A 275 27.33 9.04 -16.50
C ASP A 275 27.87 10.42 -16.90
N SER A 276 27.41 11.49 -16.26
CA SER A 276 27.87 12.86 -16.54
C SER A 276 29.16 13.28 -15.82
N VAL A 277 29.72 12.42 -14.96
CA VAL A 277 30.95 12.73 -14.18
C VAL A 277 32.20 12.08 -14.81
N ILE A 278 32.05 11.19 -15.80
CA ILE A 278 33.20 10.45 -16.41
C ILE A 278 33.71 11.14 -17.67
N GLU A 279 33.03 12.15 -18.22
CA GLU A 279 33.51 12.86 -19.44
C GLU A 279 34.29 14.15 -19.13
N VAL A 280 34.67 14.43 -17.90
CA VAL A 280 35.47 15.63 -17.52
C VAL A 280 36.64 15.25 -16.60
N LEU A 281 37.41 14.21 -16.97
CA LEU A 281 38.76 14.02 -16.44
C LEU A 281 39.70 13.55 -17.52
#